data_5f612cee062ba0909daa3267dd134395
#
_entry.id   5f612cee062ba0909daa3267dd134395
#
_cell.length_a   1.000
_cell.length_b   1.000
_cell.length_c   1.000
_cell.angle_alpha   90.00
_cell.angle_beta   90.00
_cell.angle_gamma   90.00
#
_symmetry.space_group_name_H-M   'P 1'
#
loop_
_entity.id
_entity.type
_entity.pdbx_description
1 polymer ?
#
loop_
_entity_poly.entity_id
_entity_poly.type
_entity_poly.pdbx_seq_one_letter_code
_entity_poly.pdbx_strand_id
1 'polypeptide(L)'
;MKIIGCTGVARSGKDTYCGIAMEILNRNGISSKKYSFADELKREVAGFLQEKCGVDVWTNITELKTDIRDFLVWYGTTFWRKRDPEKWIKIVNDSIEKDNGSIDVGFISDVRYPNEGDWIHNKSGKLIHISSYKLETTYEFDYALHPELDGVEHPEQYFDDYIE
;
A
#
# COMPACT_ATOMS: atom_id res chain seq x y z
N MET A 1 -2.14 -19.13 -4.49
CA MET A 1 -1.19 -18.02 -4.23
C MET A 1 -1.09 -17.76 -2.74
N LYS A 2 0.11 -17.56 -2.19
CA LYS A 2 0.35 -17.06 -0.82
C LYS A 2 0.40 -15.54 -0.86
N ILE A 3 -0.16 -14.86 0.16
CA ILE A 3 -0.18 -13.39 0.22
C ILE A 3 0.69 -12.92 1.38
N ILE A 4 1.54 -11.94 1.12
CA ILE A 4 2.41 -11.28 2.10
C ILE A 4 2.14 -9.78 2.02
N GLY A 5 1.57 -9.21 3.08
CA GLY A 5 1.39 -7.77 3.22
C GLY A 5 2.58 -7.13 3.92
N CYS A 6 3.00 -5.97 3.44
CA CYS A 6 4.05 -5.18 4.06
C CYS A 6 3.46 -3.89 4.62
N THR A 7 3.62 -3.69 5.92
CA THR A 7 3.25 -2.48 6.65
C THR A 7 4.48 -1.74 7.16
N GLY A 8 4.34 -0.54 7.65
CA GLY A 8 5.41 0.31 8.17
C GLY A 8 5.35 1.73 7.63
N VAL A 9 6.04 2.65 8.28
CA VAL A 9 6.05 4.08 7.96
C VAL A 9 6.52 4.40 6.54
N ALA A 10 6.22 5.58 6.06
CA ALA A 10 6.71 6.05 4.77
C ALA A 10 8.25 5.98 4.73
N ARG A 11 8.81 5.53 3.60
CA ARG A 11 10.26 5.40 3.40
C ARG A 11 10.96 4.36 4.29
N SER A 12 10.25 3.49 4.99
CA SER A 12 10.87 2.42 5.81
C SER A 12 11.54 1.30 4.99
N GLY A 13 11.43 1.32 3.65
CA GLY A 13 12.06 0.32 2.79
C GLY A 13 11.14 -0.83 2.34
N LYS A 14 9.81 -0.68 2.51
CA LYS A 14 8.84 -1.71 2.08
C LYS A 14 9.00 -2.15 0.63
N ASP A 15 9.11 -1.21 -0.29
CA ASP A 15 9.30 -1.53 -1.71
C ASP A 15 10.64 -2.23 -1.97
N THR A 16 11.69 -1.80 -1.28
CA THR A 16 13.02 -2.43 -1.36
C THR A 16 12.95 -3.87 -0.86
N TYR A 17 12.30 -4.09 0.30
CA TYR A 17 12.08 -5.43 0.84
C TYR A 17 11.32 -6.33 -0.16
N CYS A 18 10.19 -5.85 -0.67
CA CYS A 18 9.41 -6.59 -1.65
C CYS A 18 10.24 -6.93 -2.90
N GLY A 19 11.02 -5.97 -3.41
CA GLY A 19 11.87 -6.17 -4.58
C GLY A 19 12.92 -7.26 -4.36
N ILE A 20 13.65 -7.21 -3.24
CA ILE A 20 14.67 -8.21 -2.87
C ILE A 20 14.03 -9.59 -2.66
N ALA A 21 12.92 -9.65 -1.91
CA ALA A 21 12.22 -10.90 -1.64
C ALA A 21 11.73 -11.57 -2.94
N MET A 22 11.13 -10.79 -3.84
CA MET A 22 10.69 -11.27 -5.15
C MET A 22 11.85 -11.78 -6.01
N GLU A 23 12.98 -11.06 -6.01
CA GLU A 23 14.18 -11.51 -6.75
C GLU A 23 14.69 -12.87 -6.23
N ILE A 24 14.77 -13.02 -4.90
CA ILE A 24 15.19 -14.29 -4.27
C ILE A 24 14.22 -15.41 -4.63
N LEU A 25 12.91 -15.20 -4.53
CA LEU A 25 11.90 -16.20 -4.87
C LEU A 25 11.99 -16.61 -6.33
N ASN A 26 12.05 -15.65 -7.24
CA ASN A 26 12.10 -15.90 -8.68
C ASN A 26 13.38 -16.65 -9.09
N ARG A 27 14.54 -16.35 -8.47
CA ARG A 27 15.79 -17.13 -8.66
C ARG A 27 15.65 -18.59 -8.22
N ASN A 28 14.76 -18.88 -7.28
CA ASN A 28 14.48 -20.24 -6.79
C ASN A 28 13.27 -20.90 -7.50
N GLY A 29 12.83 -20.35 -8.62
CA GLY A 29 11.73 -20.90 -9.42
C GLY A 29 10.34 -20.70 -8.81
N ILE A 30 10.19 -19.82 -7.82
CA ILE A 30 8.92 -19.46 -7.20
C ILE A 30 8.44 -18.15 -7.82
N SER A 31 7.36 -18.20 -8.57
CA SER A 31 6.80 -17.01 -9.23
C SER A 31 6.25 -16.01 -8.22
N SER A 32 6.61 -14.74 -8.36
CA SER A 32 6.16 -13.70 -7.43
C SER A 32 5.76 -12.40 -8.14
N LYS A 33 4.78 -11.68 -7.57
CA LYS A 33 4.26 -10.43 -8.12
C LYS A 33 3.95 -9.44 -7.01
N LYS A 34 4.20 -8.14 -7.28
CA LYS A 34 3.81 -7.05 -6.39
C LYS A 34 2.44 -6.51 -6.78
N TYR A 35 1.61 -6.28 -5.76
CA TYR A 35 0.34 -5.57 -5.81
C TYR A 35 0.40 -4.37 -4.88
N SER A 36 -0.43 -3.35 -5.14
CA SER A 36 -0.47 -2.14 -4.34
C SER A 36 -1.86 -1.50 -4.45
N PHE A 37 -2.45 -1.12 -3.33
CA PHE A 37 -3.73 -0.40 -3.31
C PHE A 37 -3.58 0.98 -3.95
N ALA A 38 -2.45 1.65 -3.70
CA ALA A 38 -2.17 2.96 -4.29
C ALA A 38 -1.99 2.89 -5.82
N ASP A 39 -1.47 1.78 -6.34
CA ASP A 39 -1.34 1.61 -7.79
C ASP A 39 -2.69 1.46 -8.48
N GLU A 40 -3.65 0.76 -7.86
CA GLU A 40 -5.01 0.66 -8.39
C GLU A 40 -5.74 2.01 -8.39
N LEU A 41 -5.57 2.79 -7.30
CA LEU A 41 -6.07 4.15 -7.24
C LEU A 41 -5.49 5.02 -8.36
N LYS A 42 -4.17 4.96 -8.56
CA LYS A 42 -3.49 5.70 -9.61
C LYS A 42 -3.99 5.31 -11.00
N ARG A 43 -4.18 4.01 -11.27
CA ARG A 43 -4.72 3.53 -12.56
C ARG A 43 -6.10 4.12 -12.84
N GLU A 44 -6.96 4.18 -11.82
CA GLU A 44 -8.32 4.72 -11.97
C GLU A 44 -8.31 6.21 -12.36
N VAL A 45 -7.40 7.02 -11.84
CA VAL A 45 -7.36 8.47 -12.07
C VAL A 45 -6.35 8.91 -13.15
N ALA A 46 -5.53 7.99 -13.65
CA ALA A 46 -4.43 8.32 -14.58
C ALA A 46 -4.92 9.09 -15.82
N GLY A 47 -6.00 8.61 -16.46
CA GLY A 47 -6.57 9.27 -17.65
C GLY A 47 -7.06 10.68 -17.35
N PHE A 48 -7.73 10.88 -16.21
CA PHE A 48 -8.22 12.20 -15.79
C PHE A 48 -7.05 13.16 -15.53
N LEU A 49 -6.04 12.75 -14.76
CA LEU A 49 -4.88 13.59 -14.45
C LEU A 49 -4.09 13.94 -15.71
N GLN A 50 -3.92 13.00 -16.63
CA GLN A 50 -3.23 13.25 -17.89
C GLN A 50 -4.01 14.22 -18.77
N GLU A 51 -5.33 14.02 -18.92
CA GLU A 51 -6.15 14.82 -19.82
C GLU A 51 -6.42 16.23 -19.28
N LYS A 52 -6.71 16.37 -17.98
CA LYS A 52 -7.16 17.63 -17.37
C LYS A 52 -6.03 18.44 -16.74
N CYS A 53 -4.98 17.78 -16.25
CA CYS A 53 -3.87 18.43 -15.54
C CYS A 53 -2.55 18.35 -16.31
N GLY A 54 -2.45 17.52 -17.36
CA GLY A 54 -1.21 17.29 -18.10
C GLY A 54 -0.15 16.55 -17.27
N VAL A 55 -0.57 15.84 -16.20
CA VAL A 55 0.35 15.19 -15.27
C VAL A 55 0.23 13.67 -15.39
N ASP A 56 1.37 13.03 -15.66
CA ASP A 56 1.47 11.57 -15.52
C ASP A 56 1.48 11.20 -14.04
N VAL A 57 0.49 10.43 -13.61
CA VAL A 57 0.35 9.95 -12.23
C VAL A 57 1.55 9.10 -11.76
N TRP A 58 2.31 8.54 -12.69
CA TRP A 58 3.51 7.74 -12.44
C TRP A 58 4.80 8.56 -12.49
N THR A 59 4.71 9.88 -12.63
CA THR A 59 5.87 10.78 -12.72
C THR A 59 6.88 10.51 -11.59
N ASN A 60 8.16 10.68 -11.89
CA ASN A 60 9.24 10.66 -10.89
C ASN A 60 9.65 12.06 -10.43
N ILE A 61 9.06 13.10 -11.01
CA ILE A 61 9.35 14.50 -10.67
C ILE A 61 8.69 14.83 -9.33
N THR A 62 9.48 15.21 -8.34
CA THR A 62 9.03 15.41 -6.95
C THR A 62 7.95 16.48 -6.85
N GLU A 63 8.10 17.60 -7.55
CA GLU A 63 7.15 18.70 -7.55
C GLU A 63 5.77 18.22 -8.05
N LEU A 64 5.73 17.54 -9.20
CA LEU A 64 4.49 17.02 -9.75
C LEU A 64 3.84 15.95 -8.85
N LYS A 65 4.66 15.12 -8.18
CA LYS A 65 4.13 14.19 -7.17
C LYS A 65 3.47 14.92 -6.01
N THR A 66 4.07 16.01 -5.57
CA THR A 66 3.51 16.84 -4.49
C THR A 66 2.19 17.45 -4.91
N ASP A 67 2.12 18.02 -6.10
CA ASP A 67 0.92 18.69 -6.63
C ASP A 67 -0.31 17.76 -6.70
N ILE A 68 -0.09 16.49 -7.07
CA ILE A 68 -1.20 15.53 -7.20
C ILE A 68 -1.47 14.74 -5.92
N ARG A 69 -0.59 14.82 -4.91
CA ARG A 69 -0.69 14.01 -3.68
C ARG A 69 -2.00 14.25 -2.96
N ASP A 70 -2.36 15.49 -2.71
CA ASP A 70 -3.56 15.85 -1.97
C ASP A 70 -4.82 15.37 -2.69
N PHE A 71 -4.84 15.47 -4.01
CA PHE A 71 -5.93 14.91 -4.81
C PHE A 71 -6.01 13.38 -4.65
N LEU A 72 -4.89 12.66 -4.73
CA LEU A 72 -4.86 11.20 -4.58
C LEU A 72 -5.30 10.77 -3.18
N VAL A 73 -4.85 11.46 -2.14
CA VAL A 73 -5.27 11.22 -0.75
C VAL A 73 -6.76 11.49 -0.59
N TRP A 74 -7.24 12.65 -1.04
CA TRP A 74 -8.66 12.98 -0.97
C TRP A 74 -9.52 11.95 -1.72
N TYR A 75 -9.16 11.60 -2.93
CA TYR A 75 -9.90 10.64 -3.77
C TYR A 75 -9.91 9.24 -3.16
N GLY A 76 -8.73 8.72 -2.79
CA GLY A 76 -8.59 7.38 -2.26
C GLY A 76 -9.21 7.21 -0.88
N THR A 77 -8.98 8.18 0.00
CA THR A 77 -9.34 8.10 1.42
C THR A 77 -10.66 8.79 1.71
N THR A 78 -10.73 10.11 1.49
CA THR A 78 -11.89 10.90 1.90
C THR A 78 -13.11 10.61 1.05
N PHE A 79 -12.94 10.47 -0.26
CA PHE A 79 -14.06 10.23 -1.16
C PHE A 79 -14.50 8.77 -1.16
N TRP A 80 -13.57 7.84 -1.48
CA TRP A 80 -13.95 6.44 -1.67
C TRP A 80 -14.07 5.65 -0.36
N ARG A 81 -13.10 5.71 0.56
CA ARG A 81 -13.18 4.89 1.78
C ARG A 81 -14.36 5.24 2.67
N LYS A 82 -14.84 6.50 2.68
CA LYS A 82 -16.08 6.86 3.38
C LYS A 82 -17.34 6.26 2.74
N ARG A 83 -17.30 5.92 1.46
CA ARG A 83 -18.43 5.35 0.69
C ARG A 83 -18.38 3.84 0.59
N ASP A 84 -17.21 3.30 0.32
CA ASP A 84 -16.91 1.88 0.22
C ASP A 84 -15.50 1.63 0.77
N PRO A 85 -15.37 1.32 2.07
CA PRO A 85 -14.08 1.03 2.72
C PRO A 85 -13.31 -0.12 2.05
N GLU A 86 -14.02 -1.02 1.38
CA GLU A 86 -13.49 -2.21 0.74
C GLU A 86 -13.13 -2.02 -0.74
N LYS A 87 -13.36 -0.84 -1.31
CA LYS A 87 -13.17 -0.62 -2.77
C LYS A 87 -11.81 -1.09 -3.26
N TRP A 88 -10.74 -0.59 -2.63
CA TRP A 88 -9.38 -0.90 -3.08
C TRP A 88 -9.01 -2.35 -2.83
N ILE A 89 -9.51 -2.93 -1.73
CA ILE A 89 -9.37 -4.35 -1.42
C ILE A 89 -10.01 -5.21 -2.51
N LYS A 90 -11.24 -4.89 -2.93
CA LYS A 90 -11.94 -5.62 -4.00
C LYS A 90 -11.16 -5.58 -5.30
N ILE A 91 -10.66 -4.42 -5.71
CA ILE A 91 -9.90 -4.27 -6.96
C ILE A 91 -8.59 -5.08 -6.93
N VAL A 92 -7.84 -4.98 -5.81
CA VAL A 92 -6.61 -5.77 -5.64
C VAL A 92 -6.92 -7.27 -5.58
N ASN A 93 -7.99 -7.66 -4.88
CA ASN A 93 -8.43 -9.04 -4.84
C ASN A 93 -8.73 -9.60 -6.24
N ASP A 94 -9.46 -8.85 -7.06
CA ASP A 94 -9.77 -9.26 -8.43
C ASP A 94 -8.52 -9.42 -9.29
N SER A 95 -7.51 -8.57 -9.07
CA SER A 95 -6.21 -8.69 -9.73
C SER A 95 -5.45 -9.94 -9.28
N ILE A 96 -5.51 -10.27 -7.99
CA ILE A 96 -4.92 -11.48 -7.42
C ILE A 96 -5.62 -12.74 -7.93
N GLU A 97 -6.95 -12.74 -8.01
CA GLU A 97 -7.70 -13.90 -8.51
C GLU A 97 -7.43 -14.16 -10.00
N LYS A 98 -7.22 -13.13 -10.81
CA LYS A 98 -6.81 -13.28 -12.22
C LYS A 98 -5.44 -13.94 -12.37
N ASP A 99 -4.53 -13.67 -11.44
CA ASP A 99 -3.17 -14.22 -11.46
C ASP A 99 -3.08 -15.57 -10.70
N ASN A 100 -4.19 -16.03 -10.11
CA ASN A 100 -4.21 -17.27 -9.34
C ASN A 100 -3.90 -18.48 -10.24
N GLY A 101 -2.95 -19.30 -9.81
CA GLY A 101 -2.46 -20.43 -10.58
C GLY A 101 -1.22 -20.11 -11.46
N SER A 102 -0.92 -18.84 -11.73
CA SER A 102 0.30 -18.40 -12.43
C SER A 102 1.34 -17.76 -11.52
N ILE A 103 0.92 -17.23 -10.37
CA ILE A 103 1.78 -16.60 -9.36
C ILE A 103 1.67 -17.40 -8.06
N ASP A 104 2.82 -17.76 -7.48
CA ASP A 104 2.91 -18.51 -6.23
C ASP A 104 2.79 -17.59 -5.01
N VAL A 105 3.44 -16.41 -5.06
CA VAL A 105 3.50 -15.45 -3.96
C VAL A 105 3.15 -14.03 -4.42
N GLY A 106 2.11 -13.44 -3.82
CA GLY A 106 1.72 -12.04 -4.00
C GLY A 106 2.22 -11.17 -2.85
N PHE A 107 2.93 -10.09 -3.14
CA PHE A 107 3.33 -9.07 -2.17
C PHE A 107 2.43 -7.86 -2.29
N ILE A 108 1.88 -7.39 -1.15
CA ILE A 108 1.13 -6.13 -1.06
C ILE A 108 2.00 -5.14 -0.30
N SER A 109 2.56 -4.16 -1.01
CA SER A 109 3.67 -3.32 -0.50
C SER A 109 3.21 -2.10 0.31
N ASP A 110 1.91 -1.84 0.42
CA ASP A 110 1.36 -0.60 0.97
C ASP A 110 0.16 -0.81 1.89
N VAL A 111 0.20 -1.85 2.71
CA VAL A 111 -0.84 -2.10 3.73
C VAL A 111 -0.79 -0.99 4.78
N ARG A 112 -1.92 -0.31 5.00
CA ARG A 112 -2.01 0.87 5.88
C ARG A 112 -3.25 0.87 6.76
N TYR A 113 -4.31 0.16 6.40
CA TYR A 113 -5.58 0.18 7.10
C TYR A 113 -5.89 -1.18 7.72
N PRO A 114 -6.54 -1.20 8.90
CA PRO A 114 -6.88 -2.45 9.58
C PRO A 114 -7.63 -3.44 8.68
N ASN A 115 -8.64 -2.96 7.96
CA ASN A 115 -9.42 -3.83 7.06
C ASN A 115 -8.59 -4.46 5.91
N GLU A 116 -7.48 -3.82 5.51
CA GLU A 116 -6.53 -4.41 4.56
C GLU A 116 -5.75 -5.55 5.20
N GLY A 117 -5.33 -5.37 6.46
CA GLY A 117 -4.68 -6.40 7.27
C GLY A 117 -5.62 -7.59 7.51
N ASP A 118 -6.85 -7.32 7.94
CA ASP A 118 -7.88 -8.34 8.16
C ASP A 118 -8.16 -9.14 6.89
N TRP A 119 -8.26 -8.47 5.75
CA TRP A 119 -8.44 -9.16 4.48
C TRP A 119 -7.26 -10.09 4.14
N ILE A 120 -6.02 -9.66 4.38
CA ILE A 120 -4.83 -10.51 4.17
C ILE A 120 -4.89 -11.74 5.09
N HIS A 121 -5.21 -11.57 6.38
CA HIS A 121 -5.35 -12.67 7.33
C HIS A 121 -6.46 -13.63 6.92
N ASN A 122 -7.61 -13.12 6.48
CA ASN A 122 -8.74 -13.94 5.99
C ASN A 122 -8.35 -14.76 4.74
N LYS A 123 -7.37 -14.32 3.96
CA LYS A 123 -6.76 -15.08 2.86
C LYS A 123 -5.64 -16.02 3.34
N SER A 124 -5.50 -16.24 4.65
CA SER A 124 -4.38 -17.00 5.25
C SER A 124 -3.00 -16.42 4.88
N GLY A 125 -2.93 -15.14 4.59
CA GLY A 125 -1.71 -14.39 4.32
C GLY A 125 -0.95 -14.04 5.60
N LYS A 126 0.20 -13.41 5.42
CA LYS A 126 1.06 -12.92 6.51
C LYS A 126 1.27 -11.42 6.36
N LEU A 127 1.32 -10.72 7.51
CA LEU A 127 1.76 -9.33 7.59
C LEU A 127 3.21 -9.28 8.07
N ILE A 128 3.99 -8.38 7.47
CA ILE A 128 5.37 -8.10 7.85
C ILE A 128 5.47 -6.59 8.10
N HIS A 129 5.84 -6.21 9.31
CA HIS A 129 6.14 -4.83 9.63
C HIS A 129 7.61 -4.52 9.31
N ILE A 130 7.85 -3.44 8.56
CA ILE A 130 9.19 -3.02 8.17
C ILE A 130 9.49 -1.68 8.82
N SER A 131 10.41 -1.71 9.78
CA SER A 131 10.96 -0.53 10.45
C SER A 131 12.40 -0.30 10.05
N SER A 132 12.86 0.95 10.12
CA SER A 132 14.26 1.32 9.87
C SER A 132 14.88 1.89 11.14
N TYR A 133 15.96 1.27 11.60
CA TYR A 133 16.73 1.76 12.77
C TYR A 133 17.39 3.13 12.58
N LYS A 134 17.40 3.68 11.36
CA LYS A 134 18.01 4.99 11.06
C LYS A 134 17.07 6.17 11.20
N LEU A 135 15.80 5.95 11.54
CA LEU A 135 14.83 7.01 11.77
C LEU A 135 14.89 7.46 13.25
N GLU A 136 16.01 8.07 13.65
CA GLU A 136 16.07 8.88 14.89
C GLU A 136 15.41 10.26 14.73
N THR A 137 14.66 10.50 13.67
CA THR A 137 14.01 11.79 13.43
C THR A 137 12.51 11.60 13.29
N THR A 138 11.80 12.18 14.26
CA THR A 138 10.37 12.54 14.24
C THR A 138 9.54 11.80 13.18
N TYR A 139 8.80 10.82 13.64
CA TYR A 139 7.72 10.21 12.87
C TYR A 139 6.73 11.31 12.47
N GLU A 140 6.82 11.82 11.27
CA GLU A 140 5.66 12.44 10.66
C GLU A 140 4.72 11.30 10.27
N PHE A 141 3.89 10.89 11.22
CA PHE A 141 2.77 10.02 10.95
C PHE A 141 1.87 10.73 9.93
N ASP A 142 1.46 10.04 8.89
CA ASP A 142 0.64 10.65 7.83
C ASP A 142 -0.82 10.75 8.30
N TYR A 143 -1.10 11.69 9.23
CA TYR A 143 -2.43 11.96 9.77
C TYR A 143 -3.48 12.28 8.69
N ALA A 144 -3.05 12.67 7.49
CA ALA A 144 -3.96 12.86 6.37
C ALA A 144 -4.59 11.53 5.92
N LEU A 145 -3.90 10.41 6.15
CA LEU A 145 -4.41 9.06 5.87
C LEU A 145 -5.20 8.48 7.04
N HIS A 146 -4.89 8.92 8.27
CA HIS A 146 -5.47 8.43 9.52
C HIS A 146 -5.90 9.59 10.42
N PRO A 147 -6.90 10.41 10.01
CA PRO A 147 -7.34 11.56 10.79
C PRO A 147 -7.91 11.18 12.16
N GLU A 148 -8.35 9.92 12.34
CA GLU A 148 -8.81 9.38 13.63
C GLU A 148 -7.67 9.20 14.64
N LEU A 149 -6.42 9.20 14.18
CA LEU A 149 -5.24 9.09 15.03
C LEU A 149 -4.57 10.45 15.31
N ASP A 150 -5.17 11.54 14.81
CA ASP A 150 -4.70 12.89 15.11
C ASP A 150 -4.83 13.16 16.62
N GLY A 151 -3.72 13.53 17.27
CA GLY A 151 -3.64 13.72 18.70
C GLY A 151 -3.44 12.44 19.54
N VAL A 152 -3.29 11.28 18.94
CA VAL A 152 -2.87 10.05 19.61
C VAL A 152 -1.35 10.10 19.86
N GLU A 153 -0.94 9.87 21.11
CA GLU A 153 0.44 10.06 21.57
C GLU A 153 1.42 9.07 20.93
N HIS A 154 0.96 7.86 20.57
CA HIS A 154 1.73 6.80 19.93
C HIS A 154 0.92 6.13 18.81
N PRO A 155 0.66 6.82 17.70
CA PRO A 155 -0.19 6.29 16.61
C PRO A 155 0.40 5.04 15.92
N GLU A 156 1.72 4.84 16.00
CA GLU A 156 2.40 3.64 15.51
C GLU A 156 1.94 2.37 16.22
N GLN A 157 1.56 2.44 17.49
CA GLN A 157 1.06 1.30 18.28
C GLN A 157 -0.30 0.80 17.77
N TYR A 158 -1.05 1.63 17.07
CA TYR A 158 -2.33 1.23 16.49
C TYR A 158 -2.19 0.06 15.49
N PHE A 159 -1.02 -0.09 14.88
CA PHE A 159 -0.71 -1.19 13.97
C PHE A 159 0.01 -2.35 14.65
N ASP A 160 0.61 -2.14 15.83
CA ASP A 160 1.34 -3.18 16.54
C ASP A 160 0.39 -4.25 17.12
N ASP A 161 -0.86 -3.89 17.45
CA ASP A 161 -1.89 -4.81 17.93
C ASP A 161 -2.35 -5.84 16.87
N TYR A 162 -1.93 -5.68 15.61
CA TYR A 162 -2.24 -6.59 14.50
C TYR A 162 -1.09 -7.54 14.13
N ILE A 163 0.02 -7.50 14.88
CA ILE A 163 1.27 -8.22 14.54
C ILE A 163 1.53 -9.45 15.45
N GLU A 164 0.63 -9.80 16.38
CA GLU A 164 0.72 -11.04 17.15
C GLU A 164 0.31 -12.30 16.40
#